data_c2e4e9342476165a15ee309280e711e5
#
_entry.id   c2e4e9342476165a15ee309280e711e5
#
_cell.length_a   1.000
_cell.length_b   1.000
_cell.length_c   1.000
_cell.angle_alpha   90.00
_cell.angle_beta   90.00
_cell.angle_gamma   90.00
#
_symmetry.space_group_name_H-M   'P 1'
#
loop_
_entity.id
_entity.type
_entity.pdbx_description
1 polymer ?
#
loop_
_entity_poly.entity_id
_entity_poly.type
_entity_poly.pdbx_seq_one_letter_code
_entity_poly.pdbx_strand_id
1 'polypeptide(L)'
;MRISASLTNIITMEKIENRLILISWYLCTIIVGIGVYSYIEKREKATEIKQHAVIINVKVSTVIARTISTDSINVKPKVDIKCPKSLYKHYLPLINAIVHVESQGDTTLIGKDGDVGMMQQLEISVEEANRLNKFNNKNYTLKDRFNPKSQIEMFLIIQDHYNKAGDYETAARLWNGHDFKKQKPTTLAYWKKVQSAMIKGYNYEYLWN
;
A
#
# COMPACT_ATOMS: atom_id res chain seq x y z
N MET A 1 44.74 60.21 -19.07
CA MET A 1 43.85 60.23 -17.86
C MET A 1 42.53 59.48 -18.01
N ARG A 2 42.24 58.79 -19.13
CA ARG A 2 40.97 58.01 -19.35
C ARG A 2 41.07 56.51 -19.03
N ILE A 3 42.25 55.95 -18.86
CA ILE A 3 42.43 54.49 -18.66
C ILE A 3 42.22 54.05 -17.19
N SER A 4 42.45 54.92 -16.21
CA SER A 4 42.31 54.56 -14.78
C SER A 4 40.88 54.42 -14.31
N ALA A 5 39.93 55.18 -14.91
CA ALA A 5 38.53 55.12 -14.56
C ALA A 5 37.82 53.83 -15.06
N SER A 6 38.29 53.24 -16.15
CA SER A 6 37.76 51.98 -16.69
C SER A 6 38.16 50.77 -15.84
N LEU A 7 39.40 50.73 -15.35
CA LEU A 7 39.90 49.64 -14.48
C LEU A 7 39.20 49.61 -13.10
N THR A 8 38.95 50.79 -12.50
CA THR A 8 38.20 50.88 -11.23
C THR A 8 36.75 50.42 -11.33
N ASN A 9 36.08 50.68 -12.46
CA ASN A 9 34.73 50.22 -12.69
C ASN A 9 34.67 48.70 -12.92
N ILE A 10 35.63 48.09 -13.56
CA ILE A 10 35.70 46.63 -13.76
C ILE A 10 35.91 45.90 -12.41
N ILE A 11 36.82 46.39 -11.56
CA ILE A 11 37.09 45.81 -10.24
C ILE A 11 35.87 45.93 -9.31
N THR A 12 35.10 47.03 -9.40
CA THR A 12 33.89 47.21 -8.59
C THR A 12 32.76 46.30 -9.06
N MET A 13 32.62 46.11 -10.35
CA MET A 13 31.61 45.19 -10.90
C MET A 13 31.90 43.72 -10.48
N GLU A 14 33.12 43.25 -10.61
CA GLU A 14 33.53 41.92 -10.17
C GLU A 14 33.30 41.67 -8.66
N LYS A 15 33.57 42.68 -7.81
CA LYS A 15 33.23 42.61 -6.38
C LYS A 15 31.74 42.53 -6.10
N ILE A 16 30.91 43.19 -6.89
CA ILE A 16 29.42 43.14 -6.77
C ILE A 16 28.92 41.77 -7.19
N GLU A 17 29.36 41.21 -8.30
CA GLU A 17 28.99 39.89 -8.78
C GLU A 17 29.35 38.80 -7.77
N ASN A 18 30.58 38.81 -7.23
CA ASN A 18 31.01 37.86 -6.21
C ASN A 18 30.16 37.95 -4.92
N ARG A 19 29.72 39.13 -4.50
CA ARG A 19 28.81 39.31 -3.38
C ARG A 19 27.41 38.78 -3.67
N LEU A 20 26.89 38.96 -4.87
CA LEU A 20 25.59 38.44 -5.30
C LEU A 20 25.58 36.92 -5.35
N ILE A 21 26.67 36.31 -5.81
CA ILE A 21 26.83 34.85 -5.80
C ILE A 21 26.83 34.31 -4.37
N LEU A 22 27.56 34.94 -3.45
CA LEU A 22 27.59 34.54 -2.04
C LEU A 22 26.22 34.66 -1.37
N ILE A 23 25.45 35.73 -1.65
CA ILE A 23 24.11 35.93 -1.13
C ILE A 23 23.17 34.85 -1.68
N SER A 24 23.27 34.52 -2.97
CA SER A 24 22.49 33.45 -3.60
C SER A 24 22.76 32.09 -2.95
N TRP A 25 24.03 31.75 -2.72
CA TRP A 25 24.40 30.52 -2.01
C TRP A 25 23.84 30.46 -0.59
N TYR A 26 23.91 31.59 0.14
CA TYR A 26 23.37 31.67 1.49
C TYR A 26 21.85 31.51 1.53
N LEU A 27 21.13 32.11 0.58
CA LEU A 27 19.67 31.93 0.45
C LEU A 27 19.29 30.50 0.10
N CYS A 28 20.03 29.84 -0.79
CA CYS A 28 19.80 28.43 -1.12
C CYS A 28 19.99 27.52 0.09
N THR A 29 21.03 27.75 0.92
CA THR A 29 21.25 26.94 2.13
C THR A 29 20.14 27.13 3.18
N ILE A 30 19.60 28.33 3.31
CA ILE A 30 18.46 28.60 4.20
C ILE A 30 17.22 27.88 3.72
N ILE A 31 16.90 27.94 2.42
CA ILE A 31 15.71 27.26 1.85
C ILE A 31 15.80 25.75 2.04
N VAL A 32 16.96 25.16 1.76
CA VAL A 32 17.20 23.74 2.00
C VAL A 32 17.07 23.39 3.49
N GLY A 33 17.61 24.20 4.37
CA GLY A 33 17.52 24.03 5.83
C GLY A 33 16.06 24.03 6.32
N ILE A 34 15.25 24.99 5.84
CA ILE A 34 13.81 25.05 6.17
C ILE A 34 13.06 23.83 5.65
N GLY A 35 13.36 23.39 4.43
CA GLY A 35 12.76 22.17 3.85
C GLY A 35 13.07 20.91 4.64
N VAL A 36 14.33 20.73 5.04
CA VAL A 36 14.76 19.60 5.88
C VAL A 36 14.11 19.66 7.26
N TYR A 37 14.07 20.84 7.88
CA TYR A 37 13.44 21.02 9.20
C TYR A 37 11.95 20.66 9.17
N SER A 38 11.22 21.18 8.18
CA SER A 38 9.79 20.87 8.00
C SER A 38 9.54 19.37 7.73
N TYR A 39 10.44 18.70 7.03
CA TYR A 39 10.35 17.27 6.78
C TYR A 39 10.56 16.46 8.08
N ILE A 40 11.55 16.82 8.88
CA ILE A 40 11.87 16.17 10.16
C ILE A 40 10.69 16.34 11.12
N GLU A 41 10.17 17.56 11.27
CA GLU A 41 9.03 17.85 12.16
C GLU A 41 7.77 17.04 11.78
N LYS A 42 7.47 16.91 10.47
CA LYS A 42 6.37 16.05 10.02
C LYS A 42 6.59 14.57 10.35
N ARG A 43 7.82 14.11 10.27
CA ARG A 43 8.19 12.72 10.57
C ARG A 43 8.08 12.42 12.06
N GLU A 44 8.53 13.35 12.92
CA GLU A 44 8.42 13.23 14.37
C GLU A 44 6.97 13.21 14.82
N LYS A 45 6.11 14.13 14.33
CA LYS A 45 4.66 14.13 14.61
C LYS A 45 3.98 12.82 14.18
N ALA A 46 4.33 12.29 13.02
CA ALA A 46 3.80 11.01 12.56
C ALA A 46 4.22 9.82 13.44
N THR A 47 5.45 9.86 13.97
CA THR A 47 5.96 8.83 14.89
C THR A 47 5.28 8.93 16.26
N GLU A 48 5.07 10.13 16.76
CA GLU A 48 4.38 10.38 18.01
C GLU A 48 2.91 9.93 17.97
N ILE A 49 2.20 10.20 16.87
CA ILE A 49 0.83 9.71 16.63
C ILE A 49 0.79 8.18 16.63
N LYS A 50 1.75 7.54 15.97
CA LYS A 50 1.85 6.07 15.97
C LYS A 50 2.10 5.50 17.36
N GLN A 51 2.98 6.11 18.15
CA GLN A 51 3.26 5.69 19.53
C GLN A 51 2.02 5.87 20.43
N HIS A 52 1.30 6.98 20.30
CA HIS A 52 0.05 7.19 21.05
C HIS A 52 -1.04 6.18 20.68
N ALA A 53 -1.18 5.86 19.39
CA ALA A 53 -2.12 4.83 18.94
C ALA A 53 -1.78 3.44 19.49
N VAL A 54 -0.48 3.08 19.56
CA VAL A 54 -0.03 1.82 20.18
C VAL A 54 -0.32 1.81 21.67
N ILE A 55 -0.06 2.91 22.40
CA ILE A 55 -0.33 3.01 23.84
C ILE A 55 -1.84 2.91 24.14
N ILE A 56 -2.68 3.56 23.33
CA ILE A 56 -4.15 3.46 23.46
C ILE A 56 -4.60 2.03 23.23
N ASN A 57 -4.11 1.37 22.19
CA ASN A 57 -4.45 -0.04 21.90
C ASN A 57 -4.02 -0.97 23.03
N VAL A 58 -2.82 -0.78 23.59
CA VAL A 58 -2.34 -1.58 24.74
C VAL A 58 -3.18 -1.32 25.98
N LYS A 59 -3.56 -0.06 26.27
CA LYS A 59 -4.44 0.27 27.42
C LYS A 59 -5.84 -0.29 27.24
N VAL A 60 -6.43 -0.20 26.05
CA VAL A 60 -7.74 -0.78 25.74
C VAL A 60 -7.69 -2.29 25.89
N SER A 61 -6.66 -2.95 25.37
CA SER A 61 -6.47 -4.41 25.50
C SER A 61 -6.31 -4.83 26.97
N THR A 62 -5.59 -4.06 27.80
CA THR A 62 -5.42 -4.36 29.24
C THR A 62 -6.69 -4.11 30.05
N VAL A 63 -7.49 -3.10 29.68
CA VAL A 63 -8.80 -2.87 30.33
C VAL A 63 -9.77 -3.97 29.98
N ILE A 64 -9.86 -4.38 28.71
CA ILE A 64 -10.70 -5.49 28.27
C ILE A 64 -10.25 -6.79 28.94
N ALA A 65 -8.95 -7.09 29.05
CA ALA A 65 -8.42 -8.28 29.70
C ALA A 65 -8.72 -8.32 31.22
N ARG A 66 -8.84 -7.16 31.89
CA ARG A 66 -9.21 -7.08 33.32
C ARG A 66 -10.72 -7.22 33.58
N THR A 67 -11.55 -6.90 32.58
CA THR A 67 -13.02 -7.01 32.72
C THR A 67 -13.53 -8.42 32.35
N ILE A 68 -12.69 -9.23 31.69
CA ILE A 68 -13.02 -10.61 31.29
C ILE A 68 -12.13 -11.61 32.06
N SER A 69 -12.16 -11.53 33.38
CA SER A 69 -11.64 -12.62 34.21
C SER A 69 -12.78 -13.40 34.82
N THR A 70 -13.43 -14.20 34.02
CA THR A 70 -14.05 -15.50 34.33
C THR A 70 -14.62 -16.09 33.04
N ASP A 71 -14.14 -17.27 32.77
CA ASP A 71 -14.46 -18.21 31.69
C ASP A 71 -13.56 -18.11 30.46
N SER A 72 -12.64 -19.09 30.45
CA SER A 72 -11.78 -19.44 29.35
C SER A 72 -12.54 -19.87 28.11
N ILE A 73 -12.97 -18.89 27.28
CA ILE A 73 -13.32 -19.14 25.89
C ILE A 73 -12.16 -18.65 25.06
N ASN A 74 -11.26 -19.59 24.70
CA ASN A 74 -10.21 -19.39 23.73
C ASN A 74 -10.83 -19.33 22.33
N VAL A 75 -11.59 -18.27 22.06
CA VAL A 75 -12.12 -17.98 20.73
C VAL A 75 -11.05 -17.18 19.99
N LYS A 76 -10.11 -17.88 19.35
CA LYS A 76 -9.46 -17.30 18.17
C LYS A 76 -10.60 -16.91 17.22
N PRO A 77 -10.69 -15.65 16.75
CA PRO A 77 -11.68 -15.26 15.77
C PRO A 77 -11.52 -16.19 14.57
N LYS A 78 -12.50 -17.05 14.35
CA LYS A 78 -12.52 -17.98 13.24
C LYS A 78 -12.77 -17.15 11.99
N VAL A 79 -11.73 -16.97 11.18
CA VAL A 79 -11.87 -16.36 9.86
C VAL A 79 -12.89 -17.16 9.06
N ASP A 80 -14.07 -16.62 8.90
CA ASP A 80 -15.13 -17.23 8.10
C ASP A 80 -15.08 -16.67 6.67
N ILE A 81 -13.97 -16.96 5.97
CA ILE A 81 -13.87 -16.77 4.53
C ILE A 81 -14.68 -17.88 3.90
N LYS A 82 -15.76 -17.51 3.21
CA LYS A 82 -16.70 -18.45 2.58
C LYS A 82 -16.16 -19.01 1.26
N CYS A 83 -14.95 -19.54 1.31
CA CYS A 83 -14.26 -20.25 0.24
C CYS A 83 -13.61 -21.52 0.82
N PRO A 84 -13.28 -22.52 -0.01
CA PRO A 84 -12.60 -23.72 0.46
C PRO A 84 -11.29 -23.35 1.19
N LYS A 85 -11.13 -23.84 2.44
CA LYS A 85 -9.94 -23.55 3.25
C LYS A 85 -8.62 -23.94 2.56
N SER A 86 -8.64 -24.99 1.76
CA SER A 86 -7.48 -25.43 0.97
C SER A 86 -7.07 -24.37 -0.05
N LEU A 87 -8.03 -23.78 -0.74
CA LEU A 87 -7.82 -22.73 -1.74
C LEU A 87 -7.27 -21.45 -1.06
N TYR A 88 -7.86 -21.04 0.05
CA TYR A 88 -7.38 -19.90 0.83
C TYR A 88 -5.94 -20.12 1.30
N LYS A 89 -5.65 -21.28 1.93
CA LYS A 89 -4.29 -21.59 2.41
C LYS A 89 -3.27 -21.60 1.27
N HIS A 90 -3.65 -22.13 0.12
CA HIS A 90 -2.78 -22.17 -1.07
C HIS A 90 -2.40 -20.75 -1.51
N TYR A 91 -3.37 -19.85 -1.64
CA TYR A 91 -3.11 -18.50 -2.15
C TYR A 91 -2.66 -17.49 -1.08
N LEU A 92 -2.66 -17.84 0.22
CA LEU A 92 -2.33 -16.91 1.29
C LEU A 92 -0.98 -16.19 1.13
N PRO A 93 0.14 -16.88 0.77
CA PRO A 93 1.41 -16.19 0.53
C PRO A 93 1.33 -15.19 -0.65
N LEU A 94 0.61 -15.54 -1.70
CA LEU A 94 0.41 -14.68 -2.87
C LEU A 94 -0.48 -13.48 -2.52
N ILE A 95 -1.57 -13.68 -1.78
CA ILE A 95 -2.48 -12.61 -1.33
C ILE A 95 -1.70 -11.57 -0.53
N ASN A 96 -0.90 -11.99 0.45
CA ASN A 96 -0.06 -11.09 1.24
C ASN A 96 0.92 -10.28 0.37
N ALA A 97 1.51 -10.91 -0.63
CA ALA A 97 2.42 -10.24 -1.56
C ALA A 97 1.70 -9.23 -2.47
N ILE A 98 0.51 -9.58 -2.99
CA ILE A 98 -0.34 -8.67 -3.76
C ILE A 98 -0.72 -7.47 -2.90
N VAL A 99 -1.24 -7.68 -1.69
CA VAL A 99 -1.60 -6.60 -0.74
C VAL A 99 -0.41 -5.67 -0.50
N HIS A 100 0.81 -6.23 -0.36
CA HIS A 100 2.00 -5.40 -0.20
C HIS A 100 2.31 -4.55 -1.43
N VAL A 101 2.23 -5.12 -2.62
CA VAL A 101 2.56 -4.44 -3.88
C VAL A 101 1.52 -3.38 -4.23
N GLU A 102 0.24 -3.63 -3.96
CA GLU A 102 -0.87 -2.75 -4.34
C GLU A 102 -1.04 -1.57 -3.38
N SER A 103 -1.04 -1.83 -2.07
CA SER A 103 -1.43 -0.80 -1.09
C SER A 103 -0.57 -0.75 0.17
N GLN A 104 0.35 -1.71 0.36
CA GLN A 104 1.05 -1.92 1.62
C GLN A 104 0.10 -2.14 2.82
N GLY A 105 -1.10 -2.68 2.56
CA GLY A 105 -2.11 -2.96 3.56
C GLY A 105 -3.11 -1.84 3.81
N ASP A 106 -3.10 -0.77 3.03
CA ASP A 106 -4.12 0.28 3.14
C ASP A 106 -5.46 -0.20 2.54
N THR A 107 -6.44 -0.43 3.42
CA THR A 107 -7.77 -0.90 3.04
C THR A 107 -8.66 0.20 2.46
N THR A 108 -8.24 1.46 2.56
CA THR A 108 -9.00 2.65 2.14
C THR A 108 -8.44 3.31 0.89
N LEU A 109 -7.31 2.81 0.38
CA LEU A 109 -6.63 3.37 -0.78
C LEU A 109 -7.54 3.39 -2.02
N ILE A 110 -7.56 4.50 -2.72
CA ILE A 110 -8.22 4.68 -4.02
C ILE A 110 -7.14 5.00 -5.05
N GLY A 111 -7.00 4.15 -6.04
CA GLY A 111 -6.07 4.32 -7.14
C GLY A 111 -6.60 5.23 -8.25
N LYS A 112 -5.75 5.50 -9.24
CA LYS A 112 -6.05 6.45 -10.33
C LYS A 112 -7.15 5.96 -11.27
N ASP A 113 -7.23 4.65 -11.45
CA ASP A 113 -8.14 3.99 -12.40
C ASP A 113 -9.44 3.54 -11.73
N GLY A 114 -9.71 4.00 -10.49
CA GLY A 114 -10.88 3.62 -9.70
C GLY A 114 -10.74 2.25 -9.03
N ASP A 115 -9.53 1.73 -8.99
CA ASP A 115 -9.12 0.60 -8.19
C ASP A 115 -9.11 0.98 -6.71
N VAL A 116 -9.57 0.10 -5.82
CA VAL A 116 -9.74 0.44 -4.40
C VAL A 116 -9.35 -0.69 -3.47
N GLY A 117 -9.01 -0.29 -2.24
CA GLY A 117 -8.76 -1.15 -1.10
C GLY A 117 -7.41 -1.85 -1.14
N MET A 118 -7.21 -2.82 -0.24
CA MET A 118 -5.88 -3.42 -0.03
C MET A 118 -5.33 -4.18 -1.23
N MET A 119 -6.19 -4.72 -2.10
CA MET A 119 -5.80 -5.44 -3.32
C MET A 119 -6.03 -4.64 -4.60
N GLN A 120 -6.36 -3.35 -4.49
CA GLN A 120 -6.62 -2.43 -5.60
C GLN A 120 -7.57 -3.01 -6.64
N GLN A 121 -8.78 -3.31 -6.15
CA GLN A 121 -9.78 -4.04 -6.91
C GLN A 121 -10.63 -3.12 -7.78
N LEU A 122 -10.73 -3.43 -9.07
CA LEU A 122 -11.62 -2.75 -10.01
C LEU A 122 -13.07 -3.28 -9.94
N GLU A 123 -14.00 -2.51 -10.47
CA GLU A 123 -15.41 -2.87 -10.58
C GLU A 123 -15.63 -4.18 -11.35
N ILE A 124 -14.90 -4.39 -12.44
CA ILE A 124 -14.97 -5.63 -13.23
C ILE A 124 -14.71 -6.89 -12.40
N SER A 125 -13.90 -6.80 -11.34
CA SER A 125 -13.65 -7.93 -10.45
C SER A 125 -14.89 -8.28 -9.61
N VAL A 126 -15.70 -7.30 -9.26
CA VAL A 126 -16.97 -7.52 -8.54
C VAL A 126 -17.98 -8.20 -9.43
N GLU A 127 -18.15 -7.70 -10.66
CA GLU A 127 -19.05 -8.28 -11.66
C GLU A 127 -18.66 -9.73 -11.96
N GLU A 128 -17.38 -9.97 -12.18
CA GLU A 128 -16.88 -11.30 -12.50
C GLU A 128 -16.99 -12.26 -11.31
N ALA A 129 -16.67 -11.81 -10.11
CA ALA A 129 -16.87 -12.62 -8.91
C ALA A 129 -18.35 -13.00 -8.72
N ASN A 130 -19.28 -12.06 -8.90
CA ASN A 130 -20.72 -12.33 -8.81
C ASN A 130 -21.17 -13.35 -9.86
N ARG A 131 -20.70 -13.22 -11.10
CA ARG A 131 -21.00 -14.14 -12.20
C ARG A 131 -20.52 -15.57 -11.93
N LEU A 132 -19.38 -15.71 -11.28
CA LEU A 132 -18.71 -16.99 -11.03
C LEU A 132 -19.03 -17.61 -9.66
N ASN A 133 -19.65 -16.84 -8.74
CA ASN A 133 -19.79 -17.23 -7.35
C ASN A 133 -20.63 -18.50 -7.18
N LYS A 134 -19.98 -19.57 -6.75
CA LYS A 134 -20.57 -20.85 -6.39
C LYS A 134 -20.32 -21.26 -4.94
N PHE A 135 -19.56 -20.45 -4.18
CA PHE A 135 -19.13 -20.79 -2.81
C PHE A 135 -20.10 -20.30 -1.74
N ASN A 136 -20.83 -19.24 -2.06
CA ASN A 136 -21.81 -18.64 -1.14
C ASN A 136 -22.89 -17.93 -1.96
N ASN A 137 -23.99 -17.57 -1.29
CA ASN A 137 -25.10 -16.85 -1.92
C ASN A 137 -24.93 -15.33 -1.84
N LYS A 138 -23.71 -14.82 -1.59
CA LYS A 138 -23.46 -13.40 -1.49
C LYS A 138 -23.38 -12.78 -2.87
N ASN A 139 -24.11 -11.68 -3.06
CA ASN A 139 -23.95 -10.79 -4.18
C ASN A 139 -23.07 -9.61 -3.72
N TYR A 140 -21.84 -9.54 -4.21
CA TYR A 140 -20.89 -8.49 -3.86
C TYR A 140 -21.30 -7.17 -4.49
N THR A 141 -21.08 -6.07 -3.75
CA THR A 141 -21.33 -4.70 -4.19
C THR A 141 -20.03 -3.95 -4.38
N LEU A 142 -20.07 -2.77 -5.01
CA LEU A 142 -18.87 -1.92 -5.15
C LEU A 142 -18.27 -1.52 -3.80
N LYS A 143 -19.08 -1.45 -2.73
CA LYS A 143 -18.61 -1.16 -1.36
C LYS A 143 -17.80 -2.32 -0.77
N ASP A 144 -18.06 -3.56 -1.21
CA ASP A 144 -17.32 -4.73 -0.75
C ASP A 144 -15.83 -4.70 -1.17
N ARG A 145 -15.47 -3.86 -2.14
CA ARG A 145 -14.06 -3.63 -2.53
C ARG A 145 -13.22 -2.95 -1.45
N PHE A 146 -13.83 -2.35 -0.43
CA PHE A 146 -13.13 -1.82 0.75
C PHE A 146 -13.09 -2.80 1.92
N ASN A 147 -13.80 -3.92 1.82
CA ASN A 147 -13.81 -4.94 2.86
C ASN A 147 -12.74 -6.01 2.58
N PRO A 148 -11.73 -6.17 3.44
CA PRO A 148 -10.63 -7.12 3.22
C PRO A 148 -11.08 -8.56 2.95
N LYS A 149 -12.03 -9.08 3.72
CA LYS A 149 -12.56 -10.44 3.52
C LYS A 149 -13.22 -10.60 2.17
N SER A 150 -14.06 -9.63 1.79
CA SER A 150 -14.76 -9.65 0.51
C SER A 150 -13.79 -9.58 -0.67
N GLN A 151 -12.71 -8.79 -0.57
CA GLN A 151 -11.68 -8.73 -1.60
C GLN A 151 -11.00 -10.08 -1.80
N ILE A 152 -10.64 -10.77 -0.70
CA ILE A 152 -10.04 -12.11 -0.76
C ILE A 152 -11.03 -13.12 -1.34
N GLU A 153 -12.29 -13.10 -0.90
CA GLU A 153 -13.33 -14.00 -1.42
C GLU A 153 -13.49 -13.84 -2.93
N MET A 154 -13.59 -12.60 -3.42
CA MET A 154 -13.71 -12.32 -4.86
C MET A 154 -12.47 -12.76 -5.63
N PHE A 155 -11.26 -12.52 -5.11
CA PHE A 155 -10.03 -13.04 -5.68
C PHE A 155 -10.06 -14.56 -5.81
N LEU A 156 -10.41 -15.27 -4.74
CA LEU A 156 -10.43 -16.74 -4.73
C LEU A 156 -11.49 -17.32 -5.68
N ILE A 157 -12.66 -16.69 -5.78
CA ILE A 157 -13.71 -17.08 -6.74
C ILE A 157 -13.18 -17.01 -8.17
N ILE A 158 -12.51 -15.92 -8.52
CA ILE A 158 -11.93 -15.70 -9.84
C ILE A 158 -10.82 -16.71 -10.12
N GLN A 159 -9.91 -16.94 -9.15
CA GLN A 159 -8.82 -17.91 -9.33
C GLN A 159 -9.32 -19.35 -9.44
N ASP A 160 -10.35 -19.74 -8.68
CA ASP A 160 -10.94 -21.07 -8.79
C ASP A 160 -11.52 -21.35 -10.19
N HIS A 161 -11.97 -20.32 -10.87
CA HIS A 161 -12.51 -20.48 -12.23
C HIS A 161 -11.44 -20.47 -13.31
N TYR A 162 -10.55 -19.46 -13.30
CA TYR A 162 -9.62 -19.20 -14.41
C TYR A 162 -8.23 -19.83 -14.24
N ASN A 163 -7.87 -20.23 -13.03
CA ASN A 163 -6.54 -20.74 -12.69
C ASN A 163 -6.61 -22.11 -12.02
N LYS A 164 -7.12 -23.09 -12.72
CA LYS A 164 -7.30 -24.46 -12.20
C LYS A 164 -6.02 -25.14 -11.77
N ALA A 165 -4.89 -24.75 -12.35
CA ALA A 165 -3.56 -25.25 -11.96
C ALA A 165 -3.09 -24.68 -10.60
N GLY A 166 -3.69 -23.59 -10.14
CA GLY A 166 -3.27 -22.92 -8.91
C GLY A 166 -1.93 -22.19 -9.02
N ASP A 167 -1.50 -21.87 -10.24
CA ASP A 167 -0.20 -21.23 -10.48
C ASP A 167 -0.18 -19.77 -10.02
N TYR A 168 0.84 -19.39 -9.26
CA TYR A 168 0.95 -18.04 -8.67
C TYR A 168 1.25 -16.96 -9.70
N GLU A 169 2.07 -17.24 -10.71
CA GLU A 169 2.34 -16.28 -11.78
C GLU A 169 1.05 -15.97 -12.54
N THR A 170 0.33 -17.01 -12.93
CA THR A 170 -0.96 -16.91 -13.61
C THR A 170 -1.93 -16.08 -12.76
N ALA A 171 -2.06 -16.39 -11.47
CA ALA A 171 -2.96 -15.68 -10.57
C ALA A 171 -2.64 -14.18 -10.47
N ALA A 172 -1.38 -13.84 -10.25
CA ALA A 172 -0.95 -12.44 -10.15
C ALA A 172 -1.14 -11.68 -11.47
N ARG A 173 -0.83 -12.31 -12.59
CA ARG A 173 -0.91 -11.68 -13.91
C ARG A 173 -2.34 -11.49 -14.39
N LEU A 174 -3.24 -12.42 -14.12
CA LEU A 174 -4.67 -12.26 -14.38
C LEU A 174 -5.26 -11.14 -13.52
N TRP A 175 -4.85 -11.06 -12.24
CA TRP A 175 -5.30 -10.01 -11.33
C TRP A 175 -4.92 -8.62 -11.83
N ASN A 176 -3.65 -8.37 -12.09
CA ASN A 176 -3.17 -7.07 -12.56
C ASN A 176 -3.66 -6.71 -13.96
N GLY A 177 -3.85 -7.71 -14.81
CA GLY A 177 -4.27 -7.49 -16.20
C GLY A 177 -5.74 -7.18 -16.36
N HIS A 178 -6.57 -7.46 -15.35
CA HIS A 178 -8.03 -7.36 -15.37
C HIS A 178 -8.67 -8.02 -16.62
N ASP A 179 -7.93 -8.94 -17.24
CA ASP A 179 -8.40 -9.81 -18.30
C ASP A 179 -8.24 -11.25 -17.80
N PHE A 180 -9.27 -11.74 -17.14
CA PHE A 180 -9.22 -13.03 -16.47
C PHE A 180 -9.12 -14.22 -17.42
N LYS A 181 -9.27 -13.98 -18.72
CA LYS A 181 -9.18 -15.02 -19.75
C LYS A 181 -7.79 -15.11 -20.38
N LYS A 182 -7.01 -14.03 -20.33
CA LYS A 182 -5.72 -13.95 -21.03
C LYS A 182 -4.68 -13.15 -20.24
N GLN A 183 -3.52 -13.76 -20.03
CA GLN A 183 -2.36 -13.05 -19.48
C GLN A 183 -1.79 -12.07 -20.50
N LYS A 184 -1.75 -10.79 -20.15
CA LYS A 184 -1.14 -9.75 -20.99
C LYS A 184 0.39 -9.74 -20.80
N PRO A 185 1.20 -9.53 -21.85
CA PRO A 185 2.65 -9.44 -21.71
C PRO A 185 3.10 -8.36 -20.72
N THR A 186 2.37 -7.24 -20.65
CA THR A 186 2.64 -6.11 -19.75
C THR A 186 2.59 -6.46 -18.27
N THR A 187 1.89 -7.55 -17.90
CA THR A 187 1.75 -7.98 -16.50
C THR A 187 2.97 -8.74 -15.94
N LEU A 188 3.96 -9.05 -16.78
CA LEU A 188 5.16 -9.77 -16.33
C LEU A 188 6.00 -8.94 -15.36
N ALA A 189 6.09 -7.63 -15.57
CA ALA A 189 6.78 -6.72 -14.65
C ALA A 189 6.10 -6.67 -13.27
N TYR A 190 4.77 -6.73 -13.26
CA TYR A 190 3.99 -6.83 -12.03
C TYR A 190 4.29 -8.15 -11.29
N TRP A 191 4.26 -9.29 -11.99
CA TRP A 191 4.60 -10.58 -11.41
C TRP A 191 5.97 -10.57 -10.72
N LYS A 192 6.99 -9.98 -11.34
CA LYS A 192 8.32 -9.86 -10.72
C LYS A 192 8.30 -9.09 -9.39
N LYS A 193 7.48 -8.04 -9.27
CA LYS A 193 7.30 -7.30 -8.01
C LYS A 193 6.63 -8.17 -6.95
N VAL A 194 5.55 -8.88 -7.31
CA VAL A 194 4.83 -9.79 -6.41
C VAL A 194 5.74 -10.93 -5.96
N GLN A 195 6.50 -11.54 -6.87
CA GLN A 195 7.47 -12.59 -6.54
C GLN A 195 8.52 -12.11 -5.53
N SER A 196 9.05 -10.90 -5.72
CA SER A 196 9.98 -10.29 -4.77
C SER A 196 9.33 -10.06 -3.40
N ALA A 197 8.07 -9.66 -3.35
CA ALA A 197 7.32 -9.48 -2.11
C ALA A 197 7.05 -10.82 -1.40
N MET A 198 6.76 -11.89 -2.13
CA MET A 198 6.61 -13.24 -1.58
C MET A 198 7.89 -13.73 -0.90
N ILE A 199 9.06 -13.52 -1.53
CA ILE A 199 10.37 -13.88 -0.96
C ILE A 199 10.61 -13.15 0.37
N LYS A 200 10.16 -11.89 0.50
CA LYS A 200 10.29 -11.10 1.73
C LYS A 200 9.35 -11.54 2.84
N GLY A 201 8.30 -12.29 2.53
CA GLY A 201 7.42 -12.91 3.53
C GLY A 201 6.54 -11.93 4.30
N TYR A 202 5.97 -10.92 3.64
CA TYR A 202 5.02 -10.00 4.28
C TYR A 202 3.78 -10.74 4.80
N ASN A 203 3.21 -10.26 5.90
CA ASN A 203 2.00 -10.81 6.49
C ASN A 203 1.00 -9.69 6.82
N TYR A 204 -0.17 -9.75 6.19
CA TYR A 204 -1.27 -8.82 6.35
C TYR A 204 -2.55 -9.50 6.87
N GLU A 205 -2.46 -10.75 7.36
CA GLU A 205 -3.62 -11.51 7.83
C GLU A 205 -4.42 -10.81 8.93
N TYR A 206 -3.77 -9.93 9.71
CA TYR A 206 -4.43 -9.15 10.76
C TYR A 206 -5.50 -8.18 10.22
N LEU A 207 -5.52 -7.88 8.91
CA LEU A 207 -6.50 -6.98 8.30
C LEU A 207 -7.87 -7.65 8.13
N TRP A 208 -7.93 -8.99 8.12
CA TRP A 208 -9.18 -9.74 7.88
C TRP A 208 -9.43 -10.88 8.88
N ASN A 209 -8.59 -11.05 9.88
CA ASN A 209 -8.74 -12.03 10.97
C ASN A 209 -9.48 -11.46 12.17
#